data_da99209256c904a3583680703b37bc97
#
_entry.id   da99209256c904a3583680703b37bc97
#
_cell.length_a   1.000
_cell.length_b   1.000
_cell.length_c   1.000
_cell.angle_alpha   90.00
_cell.angle_beta   90.00
_cell.angle_gamma   90.00
#
_symmetry.space_group_name_H-M   'P 1'
#
loop_
_entity.id
_entity.type
_entity.pdbx_description
1 polymer ?
#
loop_
_entity_poly.entity_id
_entity_poly.type
_entity_poly.pdbx_seq_one_letter_code
_entity_poly.pdbx_strand_id
1 'polypeptide(L)'
;MQINGIIKLEYYTDMKIIFLDIDGVISTEKSHYALDKDACDLLGKIIDATDAKIVVSSSWRRNTVEDTKEELTTVRHLVPFPFPYADRIIGVTIRAYAYVMQGVHLGIPRGVEIKQWIDTHIHSDNGKNWNYKEIGVDFNYVILDDDSDMLLEQAGHFIQTDTINGISEQDVERAIKILNQ
;
A
#
# COMPACT_ATOMS: atom_id res chain seq x y z
N MET A 1 25.25 35.74 -16.94
CA MET A 1 25.63 34.32 -16.92
C MET A 1 24.59 33.58 -16.12
N GLN A 2 23.62 33.00 -16.82
CA GLN A 2 22.49 32.31 -16.19
C GLN A 2 22.93 30.94 -15.68
N ILE A 3 22.73 30.66 -14.40
CA ILE A 3 22.83 29.31 -13.86
C ILE A 3 21.43 28.73 -13.96
N ASN A 4 21.20 27.99 -15.04
CA ASN A 4 20.01 27.20 -15.25
C ASN A 4 20.07 25.95 -14.37
N GLY A 5 18.95 25.62 -13.72
CA GLY A 5 18.63 24.25 -13.35
C GLY A 5 18.55 23.94 -11.87
N ILE A 6 17.96 24.82 -11.07
CA ILE A 6 17.27 24.31 -9.86
C ILE A 6 15.84 23.99 -10.30
N ILE A 7 15.62 22.74 -10.71
CA ILE A 7 14.26 22.20 -10.72
C ILE A 7 13.83 22.21 -9.26
N LYS A 8 12.90 23.10 -8.94
CA LYS A 8 12.25 23.22 -7.65
C LYS A 8 11.69 21.85 -7.28
N LEU A 9 12.39 21.13 -6.39
CA LEU A 9 11.89 19.98 -5.67
C LEU A 9 10.84 20.44 -4.64
N GLU A 10 9.76 21.06 -5.12
CA GLU A 10 8.65 21.54 -4.26
C GLU A 10 7.68 20.42 -3.86
N TYR A 11 7.99 19.12 -4.04
CA TYR A 11 6.94 18.11 -4.04
C TYR A 11 7.05 16.95 -3.06
N TYR A 12 8.04 16.86 -2.17
CA TYR A 12 8.02 15.77 -1.20
C TYR A 12 8.61 16.20 0.14
N THR A 13 7.89 17.03 0.89
CA THR A 13 8.25 17.32 2.30
C THR A 13 7.74 16.24 3.25
N ASP A 14 6.76 15.42 2.83
CA ASP A 14 6.15 14.39 3.67
C ASP A 14 5.50 13.32 2.76
N MET A 15 6.05 12.11 2.73
CA MET A 15 5.52 11.00 1.93
C MET A 15 4.80 10.01 2.82
N LYS A 16 3.48 9.92 2.68
CA LYS A 16 2.62 9.00 3.42
C LYS A 16 2.12 7.89 2.51
N ILE A 17 2.27 6.64 2.95
CA ILE A 17 1.93 5.46 2.16
C ILE A 17 1.00 4.54 2.95
N ILE A 18 -0.04 4.07 2.27
CA ILE A 18 -0.87 2.95 2.69
C ILE A 18 -0.41 1.71 1.92
N PHE A 19 0.18 0.72 2.59
CA PHE A 19 0.31 -0.62 2.04
C PHE A 19 -1.03 -1.31 2.22
N LEU A 20 -1.72 -1.55 1.12
CA LEU A 20 -3.11 -1.97 1.10
C LEU A 20 -3.22 -3.43 0.64
N ASP A 21 -3.73 -4.31 1.50
CA ASP A 21 -4.38 -5.53 1.04
C ASP A 21 -5.82 -5.21 0.60
N ILE A 22 -6.36 -6.05 -0.25
CA ILE A 22 -7.72 -5.93 -0.79
C ILE A 22 -8.66 -6.87 -0.05
N ASP A 23 -8.33 -8.17 -0.02
CA ASP A 23 -9.12 -9.18 0.67
C ASP A 23 -9.03 -8.93 2.19
N GLY A 24 -10.14 -9.05 2.90
CA GLY A 24 -10.19 -8.77 4.34
C GLY A 24 -10.03 -7.29 4.72
N VAL A 25 -9.87 -6.35 3.76
CA VAL A 25 -9.80 -4.90 4.02
C VAL A 25 -10.94 -4.17 3.33
N ILE A 26 -10.97 -4.18 2.00
CA ILE A 26 -12.00 -3.52 1.17
C ILE A 26 -12.78 -4.49 0.28
N SER A 27 -12.49 -5.77 0.39
CA SER A 27 -13.19 -6.91 -0.20
C SER A 27 -13.29 -7.96 0.91
N THR A 28 -14.49 -8.33 1.32
CA THR A 28 -14.72 -9.07 2.57
C THR A 28 -15.70 -10.24 2.36
N GLU A 29 -15.81 -11.13 3.34
CA GLU A 29 -16.87 -12.14 3.33
C GLU A 29 -18.26 -11.52 3.26
N LYS A 30 -18.49 -10.41 3.95
CA LYS A 30 -19.75 -9.64 3.93
C LYS A 30 -20.12 -9.18 2.53
N SER A 31 -19.13 -8.79 1.73
CA SER A 31 -19.33 -8.38 0.32
C SER A 31 -19.21 -9.52 -0.69
N HIS A 32 -19.16 -10.78 -0.20
CA HIS A 32 -18.91 -11.97 -1.04
C HIS A 32 -17.62 -11.87 -1.85
N TYR A 33 -16.57 -11.34 -1.22
CA TYR A 33 -15.25 -11.10 -1.82
C TYR A 33 -15.26 -10.17 -3.05
N ALA A 34 -16.29 -9.34 -3.17
CA ALA A 34 -16.29 -8.22 -4.10
C ALA A 34 -15.83 -6.94 -3.39
N LEU A 35 -15.40 -5.92 -4.14
CA LEU A 35 -15.13 -4.61 -3.56
C LEU A 35 -16.38 -4.09 -2.83
N ASP A 36 -16.20 -3.71 -1.58
CA ASP A 36 -17.23 -3.12 -0.73
C ASP A 36 -17.14 -1.59 -0.79
N LYS A 37 -18.28 -0.96 -1.17
CA LYS A 37 -18.29 0.48 -1.31
C LYS A 37 -18.09 1.20 0.02
N ASP A 38 -18.71 0.71 1.10
CA ASP A 38 -18.60 1.34 2.41
C ASP A 38 -17.16 1.26 2.94
N ALA A 39 -16.48 0.12 2.72
CA ALA A 39 -15.08 -0.06 3.07
C ALA A 39 -14.16 0.83 2.20
N CYS A 40 -14.45 1.00 0.91
CA CYS A 40 -13.73 1.96 0.07
C CYS A 40 -13.94 3.41 0.56
N ASP A 41 -15.16 3.76 1.00
CA ASP A 41 -15.45 5.09 1.54
C ASP A 41 -14.68 5.35 2.86
N LEU A 42 -14.49 4.30 3.69
CA LEU A 42 -13.65 4.37 4.89
C LEU A 42 -12.16 4.58 4.55
N LEU A 43 -11.63 3.84 3.57
CA LEU A 43 -10.28 4.07 3.06
C LEU A 43 -10.12 5.51 2.55
N GLY A 44 -11.15 6.04 1.90
CA GLY A 44 -11.19 7.42 1.43
C GLY A 44 -10.98 8.44 2.54
N LYS A 45 -11.56 8.23 3.72
CA LYS A 45 -11.36 9.13 4.88
C LYS A 45 -9.89 9.21 5.30
N ILE A 46 -9.14 8.11 5.21
CA ILE A 46 -7.70 8.12 5.50
C ILE A 46 -6.97 8.95 4.45
N ILE A 47 -7.27 8.72 3.16
CA ILE A 47 -6.64 9.42 2.04
C ILE A 47 -6.91 10.92 2.12
N ASP A 48 -8.16 11.32 2.35
CA ASP A 48 -8.57 12.72 2.44
C ASP A 48 -7.90 13.45 3.62
N ALA A 49 -7.71 12.76 4.75
CA ALA A 49 -7.10 13.33 5.94
C ALA A 49 -5.56 13.40 5.90
N THR A 50 -4.92 12.63 5.03
CA THR A 50 -3.45 12.45 5.07
C THR A 50 -2.75 12.71 3.74
N ASP A 51 -3.48 12.81 2.64
CA ASP A 51 -3.00 12.81 1.24
C ASP A 51 -2.13 11.57 0.88
N ALA A 52 -2.31 10.47 1.62
CA ALA A 52 -1.51 9.26 1.43
C ALA A 52 -1.67 8.67 0.03
N LYS A 53 -0.59 8.06 -0.45
CA LYS A 53 -0.54 7.25 -1.66
C LYS A 53 -0.74 5.78 -1.30
N ILE A 54 -1.06 4.97 -2.29
CA ILE A 54 -1.32 3.53 -2.11
C ILE A 54 -0.21 2.72 -2.78
N VAL A 55 0.29 1.73 -2.06
CA VAL A 55 1.07 0.62 -2.61
C VAL A 55 0.25 -0.64 -2.40
N VAL A 56 -0.18 -1.27 -3.48
CA VAL A 56 -1.00 -2.49 -3.39
C VAL A 56 -0.13 -3.67 -2.99
N SER A 57 -0.45 -4.26 -1.84
CA SER A 57 0.23 -5.40 -1.24
C SER A 57 -0.75 -6.56 -1.07
N SER A 58 -1.38 -6.99 -2.15
CA SER A 58 -2.50 -7.92 -2.19
C SER A 58 -2.28 -9.04 -3.20
N SER A 59 -3.05 -10.11 -3.06
CA SER A 59 -3.19 -11.14 -4.08
C SER A 59 -3.76 -10.59 -5.41
N TRP A 60 -4.45 -9.46 -5.37
CA TRP A 60 -5.04 -8.79 -6.54
C TRP A 60 -4.03 -8.01 -7.37
N ARG A 61 -2.82 -7.70 -6.83
CA ARG A 61 -1.81 -6.96 -7.58
C ARG A 61 -1.34 -7.73 -8.81
N ARG A 62 -1.09 -7.00 -9.88
CA ARG A 62 -0.47 -7.48 -11.11
C ARG A 62 1.02 -7.14 -11.11
N ASN A 63 1.71 -7.38 -12.22
CA ASN A 63 3.16 -7.16 -12.32
C ASN A 63 3.52 -5.67 -12.38
N THR A 64 2.59 -4.84 -12.85
CA THR A 64 2.79 -3.38 -12.96
C THR A 64 1.69 -2.61 -12.21
N VAL A 65 1.94 -1.34 -11.98
CA VAL A 65 0.96 -0.40 -11.41
C VAL A 65 -0.22 -0.26 -12.37
N GLU A 66 0.05 -0.13 -13.65
CA GLU A 66 -0.97 0.06 -14.71
C GLU A 66 -1.91 -1.15 -14.79
N ASP A 67 -1.35 -2.35 -14.86
CA ASP A 67 -2.15 -3.60 -14.91
C ASP A 67 -2.96 -3.78 -13.62
N THR A 68 -2.41 -3.34 -12.47
CA THR A 68 -3.12 -3.41 -11.18
C THR A 68 -4.28 -2.40 -11.14
N LYS A 69 -4.07 -1.19 -11.67
CA LYS A 69 -5.15 -0.20 -11.83
C LYS A 69 -6.26 -0.72 -12.73
N GLU A 70 -5.89 -1.32 -13.87
CA GLU A 70 -6.86 -1.94 -14.79
C GLU A 70 -7.65 -3.05 -14.08
N GLU A 71 -6.96 -3.93 -13.32
CA GLU A 71 -7.58 -4.99 -12.53
C GLU A 71 -8.64 -4.47 -11.56
N LEU A 72 -8.35 -3.36 -10.89
CA LEU A 72 -9.21 -2.78 -9.86
C LEU A 72 -10.29 -1.82 -10.41
N THR A 73 -10.20 -1.42 -11.68
CA THR A 73 -11.16 -0.49 -12.28
C THR A 73 -12.04 -1.13 -13.36
N THR A 74 -11.67 -2.29 -13.88
CA THR A 74 -12.48 -3.03 -14.86
C THR A 74 -13.66 -3.68 -14.17
N VAL A 75 -14.87 -3.20 -14.44
CA VAL A 75 -16.12 -3.68 -13.83
C VAL A 75 -16.37 -5.15 -14.17
N ARG A 76 -16.51 -5.97 -13.14
CA ARG A 76 -16.83 -7.40 -13.21
C ARG A 76 -17.38 -7.88 -11.86
N HIS A 77 -17.67 -9.18 -11.71
CA HIS A 77 -18.31 -9.73 -10.51
C HIS A 77 -17.63 -9.30 -9.19
N LEU A 78 -16.29 -9.39 -9.09
CA LEU A 78 -15.54 -8.99 -7.90
C LEU A 78 -15.21 -7.50 -7.85
N VAL A 79 -15.39 -6.78 -8.95
CA VAL A 79 -15.19 -5.34 -9.08
C VAL A 79 -16.50 -4.73 -9.59
N PRO A 80 -17.54 -4.62 -8.75
CA PRO A 80 -18.87 -4.16 -9.17
C PRO A 80 -18.91 -2.67 -9.54
N PHE A 81 -17.89 -1.94 -9.15
CA PHE A 81 -17.64 -0.54 -9.52
C PHE A 81 -16.12 -0.30 -9.63
N PRO A 82 -15.67 0.67 -10.41
CA PRO A 82 -14.25 1.01 -10.48
C PRO A 82 -13.75 1.46 -9.09
N PHE A 83 -12.60 0.92 -8.66
CA PHE A 83 -11.96 1.34 -7.40
C PHE A 83 -11.71 2.86 -7.43
N PRO A 84 -12.28 3.64 -6.51
CA PRO A 84 -12.33 5.10 -6.62
C PRO A 84 -10.98 5.79 -6.43
N TYR A 85 -10.00 5.10 -5.83
CA TYR A 85 -8.69 5.66 -5.52
C TYR A 85 -7.56 5.05 -6.37
N ALA A 86 -7.88 4.56 -7.56
CA ALA A 86 -6.90 3.98 -8.47
C ALA A 86 -5.80 4.99 -8.88
N ASP A 87 -6.10 6.27 -8.93
CA ASP A 87 -5.14 7.35 -9.19
C ASP A 87 -4.12 7.53 -8.06
N ARG A 88 -4.45 7.10 -6.83
CA ARG A 88 -3.56 7.12 -5.67
C ARG A 88 -2.56 5.97 -5.67
N ILE A 89 -2.75 4.93 -6.48
CA ILE A 89 -1.83 3.78 -6.56
C ILE A 89 -0.55 4.23 -7.26
N ILE A 90 0.58 4.15 -6.54
CA ILE A 90 1.92 4.51 -7.03
C ILE A 90 2.86 3.32 -7.10
N GLY A 91 2.49 2.19 -6.53
CA GLY A 91 3.33 1.01 -6.47
C GLY A 91 2.57 -0.28 -6.21
N VAL A 92 3.28 -1.38 -6.42
CA VAL A 92 2.86 -2.73 -6.03
C VAL A 92 4.05 -3.42 -5.36
N THR A 93 3.80 -4.23 -4.34
CA THR A 93 4.87 -5.07 -3.76
C THR A 93 5.21 -6.21 -4.71
N ILE A 94 6.40 -6.75 -4.62
CA ILE A 94 6.76 -7.98 -5.34
C ILE A 94 5.90 -9.16 -4.88
N ARG A 95 5.81 -10.21 -5.70
CA ARG A 95 5.38 -11.54 -5.27
C ARG A 95 6.62 -12.37 -5.04
N ALA A 96 6.98 -12.57 -3.80
CA ALA A 96 8.14 -13.37 -3.46
C ALA A 96 7.73 -14.77 -3.00
N TYR A 97 8.52 -15.76 -3.43
CA TYR A 97 8.29 -17.15 -3.10
C TYR A 97 9.59 -17.76 -2.59
N ALA A 98 9.50 -18.46 -1.47
CA ALA A 98 10.56 -19.38 -1.06
C ALA A 98 10.47 -20.64 -1.91
N TYR A 99 11.59 -21.04 -2.53
CA TYR A 99 11.67 -22.31 -3.23
C TYR A 99 11.76 -23.45 -2.21
N VAL A 100 10.81 -24.36 -2.28
CA VAL A 100 10.83 -25.60 -1.50
C VAL A 100 11.04 -26.77 -2.44
N MET A 101 11.70 -27.82 -1.98
CA MET A 101 12.02 -29.02 -2.78
C MET A 101 10.80 -29.52 -3.57
N GLN A 102 11.05 -30.09 -4.75
CA GLN A 102 10.06 -30.69 -5.65
C GLN A 102 9.11 -29.67 -6.36
N GLY A 103 9.54 -28.44 -6.57
CA GLY A 103 8.76 -27.47 -7.33
C GLY A 103 7.62 -26.81 -6.54
N VAL A 104 7.54 -27.05 -5.23
CA VAL A 104 6.61 -26.35 -4.36
C VAL A 104 7.15 -24.96 -4.03
N HIS A 105 6.35 -23.93 -4.30
CA HIS A 105 6.66 -22.55 -3.94
C HIS A 105 5.76 -22.16 -2.77
N LEU A 106 6.37 -21.71 -1.68
CA LEU A 106 5.67 -21.09 -0.57
C LEU A 106 5.81 -19.59 -0.66
N GLY A 107 4.71 -18.86 -0.47
CA GLY A 107 4.75 -17.40 -0.30
C GLY A 107 5.63 -17.04 0.90
N ILE A 108 6.40 -15.99 0.79
CA ILE A 108 7.08 -15.41 1.95
C ILE A 108 6.13 -14.44 2.65
N PRO A 109 6.36 -14.12 3.95
CA PRO A 109 5.51 -13.20 4.70
C PRO A 109 5.32 -11.86 3.99
N ARG A 110 4.12 -11.32 4.06
CA ARG A 110 3.78 -10.02 3.46
C ARG A 110 4.70 -8.91 3.96
N GLY A 111 5.03 -8.93 5.23
CA GLY A 111 5.95 -7.96 5.81
C GLY A 111 7.32 -7.91 5.14
N VAL A 112 7.82 -9.04 4.61
CA VAL A 112 9.08 -9.09 3.85
C VAL A 112 8.93 -8.39 2.49
N GLU A 113 7.82 -8.61 1.79
CA GLU A 113 7.53 -7.97 0.51
C GLU A 113 7.39 -6.44 0.66
N ILE A 114 6.72 -5.98 1.72
CA ILE A 114 6.59 -4.56 2.08
C ILE A 114 7.95 -3.97 2.41
N LYS A 115 8.74 -4.64 3.25
CA LYS A 115 10.09 -4.18 3.59
C LYS A 115 10.96 -4.05 2.34
N GLN A 116 10.93 -5.03 1.45
CA GLN A 116 11.66 -4.96 0.19
C GLN A 116 11.26 -3.74 -0.65
N TRP A 117 9.95 -3.43 -0.70
CA TRP A 117 9.47 -2.25 -1.42
C TRP A 117 10.02 -0.95 -0.79
N ILE A 118 9.96 -0.83 0.55
CA ILE A 118 10.50 0.32 1.29
C ILE A 118 12.00 0.47 1.04
N ASP A 119 12.76 -0.61 1.19
CA ASP A 119 14.21 -0.58 0.99
C ASP A 119 14.60 -0.19 -0.44
N THR A 120 13.80 -0.62 -1.43
CA THR A 120 14.09 -0.34 -2.84
C THR A 120 13.70 1.08 -3.27
N HIS A 121 12.59 1.61 -2.76
CA HIS A 121 12.01 2.87 -3.25
C HIS A 121 12.30 4.06 -2.33
N ILE A 122 12.48 3.81 -1.05
CA ILE A 122 12.68 4.86 -0.05
C ILE A 122 14.14 4.94 0.41
N HIS A 123 14.78 3.78 0.67
CA HIS A 123 16.12 3.73 1.26
C HIS A 123 17.20 3.37 0.24
N SER A 124 16.83 2.96 -0.96
CA SER A 124 17.80 2.46 -1.93
C SER A 124 18.64 3.58 -2.53
N ASP A 125 19.94 3.34 -2.52
CA ASP A 125 20.95 4.07 -3.28
C ASP A 125 21.01 3.61 -4.75
N ASN A 126 20.05 3.11 -5.42
CA ASN A 126 20.04 2.58 -6.80
C ASN A 126 21.11 3.15 -7.77
N GLY A 127 22.34 3.43 -7.27
CA GLY A 127 23.44 4.06 -7.98
C GLY A 127 23.18 5.53 -8.36
N LYS A 128 22.19 6.19 -7.76
CA LYS A 128 21.81 7.57 -8.02
C LYS A 128 21.69 8.45 -6.77
N ASN A 129 22.13 7.99 -5.61
CA ASN A 129 22.18 8.75 -4.34
C ASN A 129 20.85 9.44 -3.97
N TRP A 130 19.73 8.76 -4.15
CA TRP A 130 18.43 9.25 -3.69
C TRP A 130 18.06 8.54 -2.38
N ASN A 131 18.74 8.94 -1.31
CA ASN A 131 18.30 8.63 0.05
C ASN A 131 17.30 9.71 0.44
N TYR A 132 16.01 9.41 0.44
CA TYR A 132 14.96 10.37 0.79
C TYR A 132 15.20 10.98 2.17
N LYS A 133 15.73 10.23 3.12
CA LYS A 133 16.08 10.74 4.44
C LYS A 133 17.22 11.78 4.38
N GLU A 134 18.18 11.63 3.48
CA GLU A 134 19.26 12.61 3.28
C GLU A 134 18.79 13.88 2.56
N ILE A 135 17.74 13.80 1.74
CA ILE A 135 17.14 14.97 1.07
C ILE A 135 16.01 15.60 1.91
N GLY A 136 15.79 15.13 3.17
CA GLY A 136 14.83 15.73 4.10
C GLY A 136 13.37 15.43 3.78
N VAL A 137 13.09 14.34 3.07
CA VAL A 137 11.71 13.84 2.91
C VAL A 137 11.37 12.95 4.09
N ASP A 138 10.42 13.35 4.89
CA ASP A 138 9.85 12.51 5.92
C ASP A 138 9.00 11.43 5.24
N PHE A 139 9.25 10.16 5.64
CA PHE A 139 8.51 9.01 5.15
C PHE A 139 7.76 8.35 6.30
N ASN A 140 6.47 8.18 6.14
CA ASN A 140 5.66 7.42 7.07
C ASN A 140 4.70 6.50 6.32
N TYR A 141 4.27 5.42 6.96
CA TYR A 141 3.38 4.45 6.33
C TYR A 141 2.46 3.77 7.34
N VAL A 142 1.39 3.18 6.81
CA VAL A 142 0.51 2.25 7.51
C VAL A 142 0.29 1.02 6.64
N ILE A 143 0.14 -0.14 7.28
CA ILE A 143 -0.21 -1.41 6.63
C ILE A 143 -1.64 -1.74 7.05
N LEU A 144 -2.51 -1.97 6.08
CA LEU A 144 -3.88 -2.45 6.27
C LEU A 144 -3.97 -3.85 5.65
N ASP A 145 -4.14 -4.87 6.50
CA ASP A 145 -4.15 -6.28 6.09
C ASP A 145 -4.88 -7.08 7.17
N ASP A 146 -5.60 -8.14 6.82
CA ASP A 146 -6.27 -9.02 7.80
C ASP A 146 -5.36 -10.16 8.27
N ASP A 147 -4.31 -10.47 7.50
CA ASP A 147 -3.26 -11.41 7.88
C ASP A 147 -2.22 -10.77 8.81
N SER A 148 -1.66 -11.56 9.73
CA SER A 148 -0.72 -11.08 10.75
C SER A 148 0.75 -11.42 10.45
N ASP A 149 1.10 -11.74 9.22
CA ASP A 149 2.44 -12.17 8.80
C ASP A 149 3.42 -11.00 8.55
N MET A 150 3.29 -9.96 9.37
CA MET A 150 4.13 -8.76 9.32
C MET A 150 5.42 -8.94 10.13
N LEU A 151 6.44 -8.14 9.78
CA LEU A 151 7.69 -8.12 10.55
C LEU A 151 7.50 -7.40 11.88
N LEU A 152 8.27 -7.81 12.90
CA LEU A 152 8.20 -7.21 14.24
C LEU A 152 8.44 -5.68 14.21
N GLU A 153 9.35 -5.21 13.36
CA GLU A 153 9.63 -3.78 13.17
C GLU A 153 8.46 -2.99 12.56
N GLN A 154 7.51 -3.67 11.93
CA GLN A 154 6.31 -3.07 11.32
C GLN A 154 5.13 -2.98 12.29
N ALA A 155 5.25 -3.56 13.50
CA ALA A 155 4.14 -3.65 14.46
C ALA A 155 3.51 -2.29 14.82
N GLY A 156 4.30 -1.21 14.85
CA GLY A 156 3.81 0.15 15.09
C GLY A 156 3.05 0.78 13.93
N HIS A 157 3.18 0.21 12.75
CA HIS A 157 2.57 0.70 11.50
C HIS A 157 1.46 -0.23 10.99
N PHE A 158 1.23 -1.37 11.65
CA PHE A 158 0.30 -2.38 11.22
C PHE A 158 -1.06 -2.26 11.91
N ILE A 159 -2.10 -2.33 11.11
CA ILE A 159 -3.49 -2.42 11.52
C ILE A 159 -4.05 -3.71 10.94
N GLN A 160 -4.29 -4.69 11.80
CA GLN A 160 -5.00 -5.90 11.40
C GLN A 160 -6.48 -5.60 11.32
N THR A 161 -7.05 -5.77 10.14
CA THR A 161 -8.49 -5.62 9.89
C THR A 161 -9.24 -6.93 10.18
N ASP A 162 -10.56 -6.87 10.21
CA ASP A 162 -11.41 -8.04 10.40
C ASP A 162 -11.74 -8.67 9.04
N THR A 163 -11.36 -9.93 8.82
CA THR A 163 -11.57 -10.65 7.54
C THR A 163 -13.03 -10.63 7.08
N ILE A 164 -13.99 -10.62 8.01
CA ILE A 164 -15.43 -10.68 7.70
C ILE A 164 -15.97 -9.30 7.36
N ASN A 165 -15.61 -8.28 8.15
CA ASN A 165 -16.20 -6.94 8.08
C ASN A 165 -15.29 -5.92 7.39
N GLY A 166 -14.00 -6.22 7.24
CA GLY A 166 -13.01 -5.32 6.65
C GLY A 166 -12.59 -4.18 7.58
N ILE A 167 -12.16 -3.09 6.96
CA ILE A 167 -11.74 -1.87 7.66
C ILE A 167 -12.90 -1.24 8.42
N SER A 168 -12.63 -0.76 9.64
CA SER A 168 -13.58 -0.09 10.53
C SER A 168 -13.25 1.39 10.74
N GLU A 169 -14.19 2.16 11.29
CA GLU A 169 -13.95 3.56 11.69
C GLU A 169 -12.79 3.68 12.70
N GLN A 170 -12.64 2.70 13.59
CA GLN A 170 -11.54 2.70 14.56
C GLN A 170 -10.18 2.50 13.85
N ASP A 171 -10.14 1.68 12.81
CA ASP A 171 -8.94 1.49 12.00
C ASP A 171 -8.59 2.75 11.21
N VAL A 172 -9.60 3.47 10.71
CA VAL A 172 -9.42 4.78 10.06
C VAL A 172 -8.76 5.78 11.02
N GLU A 173 -9.26 5.91 12.25
CA GLU A 173 -8.69 6.82 13.24
C GLU A 173 -7.24 6.45 13.58
N ARG A 174 -6.95 5.14 13.72
CA ARG A 174 -5.60 4.63 13.98
C ARG A 174 -4.66 4.90 12.82
N ALA A 175 -5.12 4.66 11.58
CA ALA A 175 -4.32 4.88 10.37
C ALA A 175 -3.95 6.36 10.20
N ILE A 176 -4.92 7.26 10.37
CA ILE A 176 -4.68 8.71 10.33
C ILE A 176 -3.68 9.13 11.41
N LYS A 177 -3.81 8.60 12.61
CA LYS A 177 -2.86 8.89 13.71
C LYS A 177 -1.45 8.41 13.39
N ILE A 178 -1.29 7.19 12.84
CA ILE A 178 0.01 6.65 12.46
C ILE A 178 0.64 7.51 11.37
N LEU A 179 -0.11 7.83 10.32
CA LEU A 179 0.40 8.58 9.17
C LEU A 179 0.74 10.05 9.50
N ASN A 180 0.24 10.61 10.58
CA ASN A 180 0.48 11.98 11.00
C ASN A 180 1.47 12.11 12.17
N GLN A 181 2.20 11.05 12.54
CA GLN A 181 3.29 11.08 13.50
C GLN A 181 4.57 11.55 12.85
#